data_b11757fcf4106e8d43481c2bcb21c647
#
_entry.id   b11757fcf4106e8d43481c2bcb21c647
#
_cell.length_a   1.000
_cell.length_b   1.000
_cell.length_c   1.000
_cell.angle_alpha   90.00
_cell.angle_beta   90.00
_cell.angle_gamma   90.00
#
_symmetry.space_group_name_H-M   'P 1'
#
loop_
_entity.id
_entity.type
_entity.pdbx_description
1 polymer ?
#
loop_
_entity_poly.entity_id
_entity_poly.type
_entity_poly.pdbx_seq_one_letter_code
_entity_poly.pdbx_strand_id
1 'polypeptide(L)'
;MKTFYQILDTLRNVYLTVVLAMTFQLLSRSLDYLTGNPRPGNSTMGVVGLEPPMLWGAVGLAAVSIVVVGLLMKKPLVITAGASVAVIIYLTFAWMQVVSIVGDGAPYDDWRTATAHLTGVVLWGMVGIVGALIPSFEKVKKEYDGVFAGPDL
;
A
#
# COMPACT_ATOMS: atom_id res chain seq x y z
N MET A 1 -24.78 -19.80 -9.21
CA MET A 1 -23.49 -19.59 -9.89
C MET A 1 -23.24 -18.13 -10.33
N LYS A 2 -24.14 -17.48 -11.09
CA LYS A 2 -23.96 -16.07 -11.54
C LYS A 2 -23.60 -15.10 -10.40
N THR A 3 -24.24 -15.22 -9.24
CA THR A 3 -24.02 -14.33 -8.09
C THR A 3 -22.59 -14.43 -7.52
N PHE A 4 -22.00 -15.63 -7.46
CA PHE A 4 -20.65 -15.83 -6.94
C PHE A 4 -19.59 -15.16 -7.82
N TYR A 5 -19.69 -15.33 -9.14
CA TYR A 5 -18.76 -14.69 -10.09
C TYR A 5 -18.88 -13.15 -10.06
N GLN A 6 -20.11 -12.63 -9.92
CA GLN A 6 -20.34 -11.20 -9.78
C GLN A 6 -19.68 -10.63 -8.51
N ILE A 7 -19.73 -11.36 -7.39
CA ILE A 7 -19.06 -10.96 -6.15
C ILE A 7 -17.54 -10.94 -6.34
N LEU A 8 -16.96 -11.98 -6.94
CA LEU A 8 -15.51 -12.02 -7.19
C LEU A 8 -15.03 -10.89 -8.10
N ASP A 9 -15.76 -10.58 -9.16
CA ASP A 9 -15.42 -9.48 -10.07
C ASP A 9 -15.55 -8.12 -9.37
N THR A 10 -16.56 -7.95 -8.53
CA THR A 10 -16.72 -6.74 -7.71
C THR A 10 -15.55 -6.57 -6.74
N LEU A 11 -15.19 -7.62 -6.00
CA LEU A 11 -14.06 -7.61 -5.06
C LEU A 11 -12.73 -7.30 -5.77
N ARG A 12 -12.51 -7.89 -6.96
CA ARG A 12 -11.33 -7.59 -7.78
C ARG A 12 -11.29 -6.11 -8.18
N ASN A 13 -12.40 -5.54 -8.62
CA ASN A 13 -12.47 -4.15 -9.05
C ASN A 13 -12.25 -3.20 -7.86
N VAL A 14 -12.83 -3.48 -6.70
CA VAL A 14 -12.59 -2.72 -5.46
C VAL A 14 -11.11 -2.79 -5.07
N TYR A 15 -10.52 -3.98 -5.09
CA TYR A 15 -9.09 -4.16 -4.82
C TYR A 15 -8.21 -3.31 -5.75
N LEU A 16 -8.44 -3.38 -7.06
CA LEU A 16 -7.68 -2.59 -8.04
C LEU A 16 -7.84 -1.09 -7.82
N THR A 17 -9.05 -0.63 -7.51
CA THR A 17 -9.32 0.79 -7.21
C THR A 17 -8.54 1.25 -5.98
N VAL A 18 -8.53 0.44 -4.91
CA VAL A 18 -7.75 0.74 -3.70
C VAL A 18 -6.25 0.77 -4.01
N VAL A 19 -5.73 -0.23 -4.74
CA VAL A 19 -4.32 -0.27 -5.15
C VAL A 19 -3.93 0.99 -5.93
N LEU A 20 -4.73 1.40 -6.91
CA LEU A 20 -4.48 2.59 -7.71
C LEU A 20 -4.49 3.87 -6.87
N ALA A 21 -5.49 4.04 -6.01
CA ALA A 21 -5.59 5.21 -5.14
C ALA A 21 -4.40 5.32 -4.17
N MET A 22 -4.02 4.20 -3.55
CA MET A 22 -2.87 4.14 -2.64
C MET A 22 -1.54 4.36 -3.37
N THR A 23 -1.41 3.83 -4.59
CA THR A 23 -0.22 4.04 -5.44
C THR A 23 -0.08 5.51 -5.81
N PHE A 24 -1.16 6.17 -6.18
CA PHE A 24 -1.17 7.61 -6.46
C PHE A 24 -0.78 8.44 -5.24
N GLN A 25 -1.33 8.10 -4.06
CA GLN A 25 -0.99 8.77 -2.81
C GLN A 25 0.51 8.61 -2.47
N LEU A 26 1.06 7.40 -2.60
CA LEU A 26 2.48 7.15 -2.34
C LEU A 26 3.37 7.85 -3.36
N LEU A 27 2.97 7.88 -4.65
CA LEU A 27 3.67 8.60 -5.71
C LEU A 27 3.76 10.10 -5.38
N SER A 28 2.63 10.73 -5.05
CA SER A 28 2.58 12.16 -4.71
C SER A 28 3.52 12.48 -3.55
N ARG A 29 3.48 11.69 -2.47
CA ARG A 29 4.38 11.87 -1.32
C ARG A 29 5.85 11.68 -1.70
N SER A 30 6.14 10.67 -2.52
CA SER A 30 7.51 10.40 -2.96
C SER A 30 8.09 11.55 -3.79
N LEU A 31 7.27 12.16 -4.64
CA LEU A 31 7.67 13.35 -5.41
C LEU A 31 7.90 14.56 -4.52
N ASP A 32 7.06 14.79 -3.52
CA ASP A 32 7.24 15.88 -2.54
C ASP A 32 8.60 15.74 -1.83
N TYR A 33 8.97 14.54 -1.41
CA TYR A 33 10.25 14.30 -0.76
C TYR A 33 11.46 14.44 -1.70
N LEU A 34 11.32 14.03 -2.97
CA LEU A 34 12.39 14.16 -3.97
C LEU A 34 12.64 15.61 -4.42
N THR A 35 11.58 16.39 -4.52
CA THR A 35 11.66 17.78 -4.96
C THR A 35 12.08 18.74 -3.85
N GLY A 36 12.27 18.22 -2.63
CA GLY A 36 12.66 19.04 -1.48
C GLY A 36 11.56 20.02 -1.05
N ASN A 37 10.30 19.73 -1.37
CA ASN A 37 9.14 20.58 -1.08
C ASN A 37 8.39 20.22 0.24
N PRO A 38 8.98 19.56 1.25
CA PRO A 38 8.39 19.57 2.56
C PRO A 38 8.47 21.00 3.08
N ARG A 39 7.32 21.60 3.42
CA ARG A 39 7.26 22.94 3.98
C ARG A 39 8.20 23.01 5.18
N PRO A 40 9.13 24.00 5.24
CA PRO A 40 9.98 24.18 6.41
C PRO A 40 9.11 24.31 7.68
N GLY A 41 9.38 23.49 8.69
CA GLY A 41 8.66 23.50 9.95
C GLY A 41 7.48 22.52 10.08
N ASN A 42 7.02 21.88 9.01
CA ASN A 42 5.92 20.89 9.04
C ASN A 42 6.31 19.54 8.42
N SER A 43 7.57 19.31 8.07
CA SER A 43 7.96 18.01 7.57
C SER A 43 8.12 17.04 8.74
N THR A 44 7.37 15.97 8.72
CA THR A 44 7.54 14.80 9.59
C THR A 44 9.02 14.38 9.69
N MET A 45 9.81 14.61 8.64
CA MET A 45 11.22 14.27 8.57
C MET A 45 12.13 15.23 9.33
N GLY A 46 11.87 16.52 9.31
CA GLY A 46 12.63 17.50 10.11
C GLY A 46 12.41 17.31 11.60
N VAL A 47 11.20 16.92 11.99
CA VAL A 47 10.84 16.66 13.40
C VAL A 47 11.44 15.34 13.89
N VAL A 48 11.62 14.34 13.02
CA VAL A 48 12.02 12.98 13.43
C VAL A 48 13.47 12.63 13.04
N GLY A 49 14.25 13.55 12.46
CA GLY A 49 15.66 13.31 12.12
C GLY A 49 15.86 12.24 11.04
N LEU A 50 14.87 11.95 10.21
CA LEU A 50 14.96 11.00 9.10
C LEU A 50 15.54 11.67 7.84
N GLU A 51 16.71 12.25 7.97
CA GLU A 51 17.43 12.81 6.82
C GLU A 51 18.30 11.77 6.10
N PRO A 52 18.48 11.86 4.79
CA PRO A 52 17.94 12.87 3.87
C PRO A 52 16.53 12.52 3.32
N PRO A 53 15.63 13.51 3.17
CA PRO A 53 14.28 13.30 2.62
C PRO A 53 14.29 12.62 1.25
N MET A 54 15.24 12.94 0.39
CA MET A 54 15.39 12.36 -0.95
C MET A 54 15.50 10.83 -0.95
N LEU A 55 16.12 10.24 0.09
CA LEU A 55 16.22 8.78 0.19
C LEU A 55 14.82 8.15 0.33
N TRP A 56 13.98 8.71 1.18
CA TRP A 56 12.62 8.23 1.38
C TRP A 56 11.74 8.44 0.15
N GLY A 57 11.93 9.55 -0.56
CA GLY A 57 11.31 9.77 -1.86
C GLY A 57 11.71 8.71 -2.88
N ALA A 58 13.01 8.38 -2.97
CA ALA A 58 13.52 7.34 -3.87
C ALA A 58 13.00 5.95 -3.51
N VAL A 59 12.99 5.58 -2.22
CA VAL A 59 12.43 4.29 -1.76
C VAL A 59 10.93 4.21 -2.04
N GLY A 60 10.19 5.30 -1.84
CA GLY A 60 8.77 5.37 -2.17
C GLY A 60 8.51 5.22 -3.67
N LEU A 61 9.30 5.87 -4.53
CA LEU A 61 9.21 5.67 -5.99
C LEU A 61 9.54 4.23 -6.40
N ALA A 62 10.51 3.60 -5.76
CA ALA A 62 10.81 2.19 -6.01
C ALA A 62 9.61 1.30 -5.66
N ALA A 63 8.97 1.53 -4.51
CA ALA A 63 7.75 0.81 -4.13
C ALA A 63 6.61 1.01 -5.15
N VAL A 64 6.35 2.26 -5.56
CA VAL A 64 5.39 2.60 -6.61
C VAL A 64 5.71 1.86 -7.91
N SER A 65 6.97 1.85 -8.34
CA SER A 65 7.40 1.19 -9.57
C SER A 65 7.14 -0.32 -9.52
N ILE A 66 7.43 -0.96 -8.38
CA ILE A 66 7.15 -2.40 -8.18
C ILE A 66 5.65 -2.67 -8.29
N VAL A 67 4.81 -1.85 -7.64
CA VAL A 67 3.34 -2.00 -7.72
C VAL A 67 2.85 -1.83 -9.15
N VAL A 68 3.30 -0.79 -9.85
CA VAL A 68 2.92 -0.51 -11.25
C VAL A 68 3.33 -1.66 -12.17
N VAL A 69 4.55 -2.19 -12.04
CA VAL A 69 5.01 -3.37 -12.79
C VAL A 69 4.11 -4.57 -12.47
N GLY A 70 3.77 -4.79 -11.21
CA GLY A 70 2.85 -5.85 -10.78
C GLY A 70 1.46 -5.73 -11.42
N LEU A 71 0.92 -4.50 -11.49
CA LEU A 71 -0.35 -4.20 -12.16
C LEU A 71 -0.29 -4.49 -13.66
N LEU A 72 0.74 -3.98 -14.36
CA LEU A 72 0.93 -4.18 -15.79
C LEU A 72 1.12 -5.65 -16.15
N MET A 73 1.89 -6.39 -15.36
CA MET A 73 2.13 -7.82 -15.54
C MET A 73 0.98 -8.69 -15.04
N LYS A 74 -0.03 -8.11 -14.38
CA LYS A 74 -1.14 -8.84 -13.72
C LYS A 74 -0.63 -9.88 -12.72
N LYS A 75 0.46 -9.55 -12.00
CA LYS A 75 1.10 -10.44 -11.01
C LYS A 75 0.84 -9.95 -9.58
N PRO A 76 -0.15 -10.51 -8.88
CA PRO A 76 -0.54 -10.04 -7.54
C PRO A 76 0.60 -10.15 -6.52
N LEU A 77 1.48 -11.15 -6.61
CA LEU A 77 2.65 -11.28 -5.73
C LEU A 77 3.66 -10.14 -5.89
N VAL A 78 3.79 -9.58 -7.10
CA VAL A 78 4.64 -8.40 -7.34
C VAL A 78 4.02 -7.16 -6.70
N ILE A 79 2.68 -7.01 -6.79
CA ILE A 79 1.94 -5.95 -6.09
C ILE A 79 2.15 -6.09 -4.58
N THR A 80 2.05 -7.31 -4.04
CA THR A 80 2.31 -7.60 -2.62
C THR A 80 3.71 -7.17 -2.20
N ALA A 81 4.74 -7.44 -3.00
CA ALA A 81 6.10 -7.02 -2.69
C ALA A 81 6.22 -5.49 -2.59
N GLY A 82 5.66 -4.74 -3.55
CA GLY A 82 5.62 -3.28 -3.48
C GLY A 82 4.82 -2.74 -2.29
N ALA A 83 3.67 -3.37 -1.99
CA ALA A 83 2.85 -3.04 -0.83
C ALA A 83 3.62 -3.26 0.48
N SER A 84 4.42 -4.32 0.60
CA SER A 84 5.24 -4.58 1.78
C SER A 84 6.29 -3.49 2.01
N VAL A 85 6.93 -3.01 0.94
CA VAL A 85 7.86 -1.88 1.04
C VAL A 85 7.11 -0.62 1.50
N ALA A 86 5.91 -0.35 0.96
CA ALA A 86 5.09 0.78 1.38
C ALA A 86 4.69 0.68 2.86
N VAL A 87 4.31 -0.52 3.35
CA VAL A 87 4.03 -0.75 4.79
C VAL A 87 5.23 -0.37 5.65
N ILE A 88 6.44 -0.79 5.27
CA ILE A 88 7.65 -0.46 6.02
C ILE A 88 7.87 1.06 6.07
N ILE A 89 7.72 1.76 4.95
CA ILE A 89 7.84 3.23 4.88
C ILE A 89 6.86 3.90 5.84
N TYR A 90 5.57 3.56 5.72
CA TYR A 90 4.52 4.17 6.54
C TYR A 90 4.65 3.82 8.02
N LEU A 91 5.07 2.58 8.33
CA LEU A 91 5.31 2.14 9.71
C LEU A 91 6.50 2.90 10.34
N THR A 92 7.59 3.09 9.59
CA THR A 92 8.73 3.87 10.04
C THR A 92 8.31 5.30 10.37
N PHE A 93 7.56 5.95 9.48
CA PHE A 93 7.07 7.30 9.73
C PHE A 93 6.09 7.38 10.91
N ALA A 94 5.15 6.43 11.01
CA ALA A 94 4.22 6.37 12.14
C ALA A 94 4.96 6.19 13.46
N TRP A 95 5.92 5.28 13.51
CA TRP A 95 6.71 5.02 14.71
C TRP A 95 7.49 6.25 15.16
N MET A 96 8.24 6.88 14.24
CA MET A 96 9.04 8.06 14.55
C MET A 96 8.17 9.23 15.01
N GLN A 97 6.98 9.40 14.41
CA GLN A 97 6.02 10.42 14.84
C GLN A 97 5.51 10.15 16.26
N VAL A 98 5.19 8.89 16.58
CA VAL A 98 4.75 8.52 17.94
C VAL A 98 5.87 8.77 18.95
N VAL A 99 7.11 8.42 18.62
CA VAL A 99 8.28 8.67 19.49
C VAL A 99 8.45 10.17 19.75
N SER A 100 8.33 11.02 18.72
CA SER A 100 8.40 12.48 18.88
C SER A 100 7.27 13.01 19.76
N ILE A 101 6.02 12.59 19.53
CA ILE A 101 4.86 13.02 20.33
C ILE A 101 5.03 12.67 21.82
N VAL A 102 5.49 11.45 22.10
CA VAL A 102 5.64 10.97 23.49
C VAL A 102 6.87 11.59 24.17
N GLY A 103 7.97 11.79 23.40
CA GLY A 103 9.23 12.32 23.94
C GLY A 103 9.18 13.83 24.21
N ASP A 104 8.65 14.60 23.29
CA ASP A 104 8.75 16.06 23.28
C ASP A 104 7.46 16.77 23.75
N GLY A 105 6.40 16.01 24.07
CA GLY A 105 5.09 16.58 24.43
C GLY A 105 4.47 17.37 23.28
N ALA A 106 4.61 16.88 22.08
CA ALA A 106 4.23 17.55 20.84
C ALA A 106 2.74 17.97 20.78
N PRO A 107 2.41 19.04 20.05
CA PRO A 107 1.05 19.55 19.93
C PRO A 107 0.10 18.55 19.24
N TYR A 108 -1.19 18.68 19.49
CA TYR A 108 -2.25 17.78 18.99
C TYR A 108 -2.26 17.55 17.49
N ASP A 109 -1.70 18.45 16.69
CA ASP A 109 -1.61 18.30 15.22
C ASP A 109 -0.72 17.12 14.79
N ASP A 110 0.22 16.70 15.62
CA ASP A 110 1.13 15.60 15.33
C ASP A 110 0.42 14.24 15.36
N TRP A 111 -0.60 14.08 16.22
CA TRP A 111 -1.42 12.87 16.25
C TRP A 111 -2.18 12.63 14.95
N ARG A 112 -2.61 13.68 14.24
CA ARG A 112 -3.25 13.54 12.91
C ARG A 112 -2.29 12.96 11.90
N THR A 113 -1.05 13.38 11.91
CA THR A 113 -0.02 12.88 11.02
C THR A 113 0.33 11.41 11.35
N ALA A 114 0.50 11.08 12.63
CA ALA A 114 0.73 9.71 13.07
C ALA A 114 -0.44 8.79 12.66
N THR A 115 -1.68 9.24 12.87
CA THR A 115 -2.90 8.49 12.47
C THR A 115 -2.97 8.30 10.96
N ALA A 116 -2.61 9.32 10.16
CA ALA A 116 -2.59 9.21 8.71
C ALA A 116 -1.56 8.17 8.22
N HIS A 117 -0.38 8.10 8.87
CA HIS A 117 0.62 7.08 8.56
C HIS A 117 0.15 5.68 8.98
N LEU A 118 -0.44 5.53 10.18
CA LEU A 118 -1.02 4.24 10.62
C LEU A 118 -2.13 3.77 9.69
N THR A 119 -2.98 4.67 9.21
CA THR A 119 -3.99 4.35 8.19
C THR A 119 -3.32 3.84 6.90
N GLY A 120 -2.21 4.46 6.48
CA GLY A 120 -1.39 3.99 5.36
C GLY A 120 -0.86 2.57 5.58
N VAL A 121 -0.36 2.26 6.80
CA VAL A 121 0.08 0.90 7.18
C VAL A 121 -1.05 -0.11 7.00
N VAL A 122 -2.23 0.19 7.54
CA VAL A 122 -3.41 -0.71 7.46
C VAL A 122 -3.82 -0.93 6.01
N LEU A 123 -3.98 0.13 5.23
CA LEU A 123 -4.44 0.03 3.84
C LEU A 123 -3.45 -0.72 2.95
N TRP A 124 -2.15 -0.40 3.04
CA TRP A 124 -1.12 -1.14 2.30
C TRP A 124 -0.97 -2.58 2.79
N GLY A 125 -1.14 -2.83 4.10
CA GLY A 125 -1.18 -4.17 4.67
C GLY A 125 -2.34 -4.99 4.08
N MET A 126 -3.54 -4.40 3.96
CA MET A 126 -4.68 -5.04 3.30
C MET A 126 -4.41 -5.34 1.82
N VAL A 127 -3.81 -4.39 1.09
CA VAL A 127 -3.39 -4.61 -0.31
C VAL A 127 -2.44 -5.80 -0.41
N GLY A 128 -1.44 -5.88 0.48
CA GLY A 128 -0.48 -6.98 0.52
C GLY A 128 -1.13 -8.32 0.82
N ILE A 129 -1.97 -8.39 1.85
CA ILE A 129 -2.67 -9.63 2.25
C ILE A 129 -3.59 -10.12 1.13
N VAL A 130 -4.44 -9.25 0.59
CA VAL A 130 -5.34 -9.62 -0.50
C VAL A 130 -4.57 -10.06 -1.73
N GLY A 131 -3.49 -9.35 -2.11
CA GLY A 131 -2.64 -9.71 -3.23
C GLY A 131 -1.97 -11.08 -3.05
N ALA A 132 -1.56 -11.43 -1.83
CA ALA A 132 -0.99 -12.74 -1.52
C ALA A 132 -2.03 -13.88 -1.60
N LEU A 133 -3.31 -13.59 -1.33
CA LEU A 133 -4.39 -14.57 -1.34
C LEU A 133 -4.99 -14.83 -2.74
N ILE A 134 -4.87 -13.87 -3.67
CA ILE A 134 -5.45 -13.99 -5.02
C ILE A 134 -5.05 -15.30 -5.74
N PRO A 135 -3.76 -15.73 -5.76
CA PRO A 135 -3.38 -16.98 -6.43
C PRO A 135 -4.08 -18.21 -5.86
N SER A 136 -4.33 -18.22 -4.55
CA SER A 136 -5.05 -19.32 -3.89
C SER A 136 -6.52 -19.35 -4.33
N PHE A 137 -7.17 -18.21 -4.46
CA PHE A 137 -8.54 -18.12 -4.97
C PHE A 137 -8.65 -18.54 -6.43
N GLU A 138 -7.68 -18.18 -7.27
CA GLU A 138 -7.64 -18.62 -8.67
C GLU A 138 -7.48 -20.14 -8.81
N LYS A 139 -6.68 -20.75 -7.92
CA LYS A 139 -6.53 -22.21 -7.88
C LYS A 139 -7.84 -22.88 -7.51
N VAL A 140 -8.49 -22.46 -6.43
CA VAL A 140 -9.80 -22.98 -5.99
C VAL A 140 -10.84 -22.83 -7.11
N LYS A 141 -10.85 -21.67 -7.79
CA LYS A 141 -11.77 -21.45 -8.91
C LYS A 141 -11.54 -22.47 -10.04
N LYS A 142 -10.30 -22.71 -10.44
CA LYS A 142 -9.96 -23.71 -11.48
C LYS A 142 -10.38 -25.12 -11.10
N GLU A 143 -10.15 -25.52 -9.85
CA GLU A 143 -10.58 -26.81 -9.33
C GLU A 143 -12.11 -26.94 -9.38
N TYR A 144 -12.82 -25.88 -8.99
CA TYR A 144 -14.29 -25.85 -9.00
C TYR A 144 -14.84 -25.94 -10.44
N ASP A 145 -14.29 -25.14 -11.36
CA ASP A 145 -14.66 -25.17 -12.78
C ASP A 145 -14.39 -26.55 -13.42
N GLY A 146 -13.30 -27.23 -13.01
CA GLY A 146 -12.96 -28.58 -13.48
C GLY A 146 -13.91 -29.69 -12.97
N VAL A 147 -14.45 -29.52 -11.76
CA VAL A 147 -15.43 -30.48 -11.19
C VAL A 147 -16.80 -30.37 -11.88
N PHE A 148 -17.18 -29.17 -12.32
CA PHE A 148 -18.49 -28.93 -12.95
C PHE A 148 -18.46 -28.91 -14.49
N ALA A 149 -17.28 -28.88 -15.09
CA ALA A 149 -17.06 -29.18 -16.51
C ALA A 149 -16.89 -30.71 -16.72
N GLY A 150 -17.79 -31.49 -16.13
CA GLY A 150 -17.79 -32.96 -16.30
C GLY A 150 -17.75 -33.35 -17.76
N PRO A 151 -17.21 -34.55 -18.09
CA PRO A 151 -17.16 -35.02 -19.45
C PRO A 151 -18.58 -35.02 -20.04
N ASP A 152 -18.70 -34.35 -21.15
CA ASP A 152 -19.87 -34.15 -22.01
C ASP A 152 -21.06 -35.10 -21.71
N LEU A 153 -22.13 -34.53 -21.05
CA LEU A 153 -23.47 -35.07 -21.12
C LEU A 153 -24.18 -34.52 -22.35
#